data_827c3a5ab983b19e9a425b4a32c9763e
#
_entry.id   827c3a5ab983b19e9a425b4a32c9763e
#
_cell.length_a   1.000
_cell.length_b   1.000
_cell.length_c   1.000
_cell.angle_alpha   90.00
_cell.angle_beta   90.00
_cell.angle_gamma   90.00
#
_symmetry.space_group_name_H-M   'P 1'
#
loop_
_entity.id
_entity.type
_entity.pdbx_description
1 polymer ?
#
loop_
_entity_poly.entity_id
_entity_poly.type
_entity_poly.pdbx_seq_one_letter_code
_entity_poly.pdbx_strand_id
1 'polypeptide(L)'
;MKNKVFKTAIFGGSFDPPHYGHIDIVKNLEKRFDKVIVVPSFISPFKSGASDAAARLRLCKKVFSSDKTEVSRYEVNKKGVSYSVDTAAYYAKKLGGALYWVVGSEEVARLCEWHDIDRLKTLVTFYVVNRPNHAVGEATAAALKKRKIKIKFANFDGLDISSARIKIDKAFGKPNGFVPSEVRAYADKNGLFDPYSDYVRGLYAHGLRYDRIQHIYRTAIRGAELAKKYGASVDKAIVACILHDIAKADDDAEKYKNEVDITGYPAPTVHSPIGAYLAKREFGVDDDIAHAIAVHTTACADMSVLDEVVYLADKTENGRKYASLELMRYLCDYDKNIAMLSALKEIRKLNASEACAMSDEAIAHYERICGDAVIPHLPPHEYLQNGGSNYPALGEVKSKSVRLVPHAKSKAVTPVAVKSVAHVRDKNVEMSIVLRDNYESRFVSTGDAVKDIAIAAADALNVHKAHDISIVGLDGKTIVADYFVIASATSTTAVKALMGYVEDRLKKQFGIDPAKRDTDKEWIALDYGGVIIHIFTDKTREFYNIERLWSDGSNIEHYGD
;
A
#
# COMPACT_ATOMS: atom_id res chain seq x y z
N MET A 1 -30.81 -41.06 12.68
CA MET A 1 -30.42 -39.83 11.97
C MET A 1 -29.71 -38.96 12.99
N LYS A 2 -28.40 -38.55 12.76
CA LYS A 2 -27.74 -37.58 13.65
C LYS A 2 -28.45 -36.23 13.45
N ASN A 3 -29.06 -35.69 14.51
CA ASN A 3 -29.68 -34.37 14.46
C ASN A 3 -28.64 -33.38 13.95
N LYS A 4 -28.87 -32.73 12.81
CA LYS A 4 -28.00 -31.72 12.23
C LYS A 4 -27.94 -30.51 13.20
N VAL A 5 -26.78 -30.28 13.81
CA VAL A 5 -26.58 -29.12 14.69
C VAL A 5 -26.61 -27.86 13.84
N PHE A 6 -27.49 -26.92 14.16
CA PHE A 6 -27.58 -25.63 13.49
C PHE A 6 -26.30 -24.82 13.74
N LYS A 7 -25.70 -24.28 12.69
CA LYS A 7 -24.42 -23.56 12.73
C LYS A 7 -24.62 -22.10 12.36
N THR A 8 -24.25 -21.21 13.27
CA THR A 8 -24.30 -19.76 13.04
C THR A 8 -22.89 -19.19 13.00
N ALA A 9 -22.56 -18.43 11.95
CA ALA A 9 -21.35 -17.62 11.88
C ALA A 9 -21.65 -16.20 12.36
N ILE A 10 -20.82 -15.66 13.26
CA ILE A 10 -20.87 -14.28 13.71
C ILE A 10 -19.64 -13.56 13.12
N PHE A 11 -19.88 -12.56 12.29
CA PHE A 11 -18.86 -11.78 11.62
C PHE A 11 -18.89 -10.35 12.17
N GLY A 12 -18.05 -10.08 13.18
CA GLY A 12 -17.87 -8.77 13.79
C GLY A 12 -16.85 -7.92 13.02
N GLY A 13 -17.06 -6.62 12.99
CA GLY A 13 -16.11 -5.70 12.37
C GLY A 13 -16.56 -4.25 12.45
N SER A 14 -15.63 -3.32 12.17
CA SER A 14 -15.96 -1.89 12.08
C SER A 14 -16.80 -1.58 10.84
N PHE A 15 -16.54 -2.26 9.71
CA PHE A 15 -17.16 -2.00 8.40
C PHE A 15 -17.10 -0.52 8.04
N ASP A 16 -15.91 0.03 8.04
CA ASP A 16 -15.62 1.46 7.93
C ASP A 16 -14.70 1.79 6.73
N PRO A 17 -15.19 1.65 5.49
CA PRO A 17 -16.51 1.22 5.03
C PRO A 17 -16.68 -0.30 4.90
N PRO A 18 -17.92 -0.81 4.73
CA PRO A 18 -18.16 -2.15 4.18
C PRO A 18 -17.68 -2.17 2.71
N HIS A 19 -16.94 -3.23 2.32
CA HIS A 19 -16.28 -3.34 1.02
C HIS A 19 -16.36 -4.76 0.45
N TYR A 20 -15.96 -4.94 -0.81
CA TYR A 20 -16.05 -6.24 -1.50
C TYR A 20 -15.35 -7.39 -0.76
N GLY A 21 -14.25 -7.14 -0.03
CA GLY A 21 -13.64 -8.16 0.82
C GLY A 21 -14.55 -8.68 1.92
N HIS A 22 -15.35 -7.79 2.55
CA HIS A 22 -16.35 -8.20 3.53
C HIS A 22 -17.52 -8.97 2.87
N ILE A 23 -17.95 -8.53 1.68
CA ILE A 23 -19.04 -9.15 0.92
C ILE A 23 -18.64 -10.56 0.50
N ASP A 24 -17.42 -10.74 0.01
CA ASP A 24 -16.90 -12.04 -0.40
C ASP A 24 -16.88 -13.03 0.78
N ILE A 25 -16.38 -12.58 1.95
CA ILE A 25 -16.40 -13.41 3.17
C ILE A 25 -17.84 -13.83 3.50
N VAL A 26 -18.81 -12.91 3.54
CA VAL A 26 -20.21 -13.22 3.86
C VAL A 26 -20.80 -14.24 2.86
N LYS A 27 -20.63 -14.02 1.55
CA LYS A 27 -21.08 -14.95 0.50
C LYS A 27 -20.50 -16.36 0.67
N ASN A 28 -19.25 -16.46 1.06
CA ASN A 28 -18.60 -17.75 1.31
C ASN A 28 -19.06 -18.40 2.61
N LEU A 29 -19.38 -17.63 3.65
CA LEU A 29 -19.98 -18.13 4.89
C LEU A 29 -21.40 -18.67 4.66
N GLU A 30 -22.23 -18.00 3.85
CA GLU A 30 -23.60 -18.46 3.50
C GLU A 30 -23.66 -19.84 2.85
N LYS A 31 -22.59 -20.25 2.17
CA LYS A 31 -22.47 -21.60 1.59
C LYS A 31 -22.21 -22.68 2.66
N ARG A 32 -21.76 -22.32 3.86
CA ARG A 32 -21.23 -23.24 4.89
C ARG A 32 -21.99 -23.24 6.20
N PHE A 33 -22.68 -22.16 6.48
CA PHE A 33 -23.43 -21.94 7.70
C PHE A 33 -24.92 -21.86 7.40
N ASP A 34 -25.71 -22.25 8.38
CA ASP A 34 -27.18 -22.18 8.27
C ASP A 34 -27.64 -20.72 8.45
N LYS A 35 -26.87 -19.90 9.22
CA LYS A 35 -27.09 -18.47 9.42
C LYS A 35 -25.76 -17.71 9.51
N VAL A 36 -25.73 -16.49 9.00
CA VAL A 36 -24.63 -15.52 9.15
C VAL A 36 -25.17 -14.28 9.86
N ILE A 37 -24.45 -13.79 10.87
CA ILE A 37 -24.78 -12.57 11.58
C ILE A 37 -23.62 -11.59 11.41
N VAL A 38 -23.86 -10.52 10.66
CA VAL A 38 -22.90 -9.41 10.51
C VAL A 38 -23.14 -8.43 11.64
N VAL A 39 -22.08 -8.12 12.41
CA VAL A 39 -22.19 -7.29 13.63
C VAL A 39 -21.29 -6.07 13.49
N PRO A 40 -21.83 -4.90 13.04
CA PRO A 40 -21.11 -3.65 13.05
C PRO A 40 -20.83 -3.19 14.49
N SER A 41 -19.55 -2.93 14.81
CA SER A 41 -19.14 -2.43 16.13
C SER A 41 -19.64 -1.00 16.37
N PHE A 42 -19.94 -0.66 17.63
CA PHE A 42 -20.15 0.75 18.00
C PHE A 42 -18.79 1.46 18.11
N ILE A 43 -17.93 1.04 19.05
CA ILE A 43 -16.53 1.45 19.17
C ILE A 43 -15.69 0.18 19.19
N SER A 44 -14.74 0.05 18.26
CA SER A 44 -13.77 -1.05 18.28
C SER A 44 -12.71 -0.79 19.36
N PRO A 45 -12.35 -1.78 20.20
CA PRO A 45 -11.30 -1.59 21.20
C PRO A 45 -9.90 -1.38 20.59
N PHE A 46 -9.74 -1.69 19.29
CA PHE A 46 -8.46 -1.66 18.57
C PHE A 46 -8.37 -0.57 17.50
N LYS A 47 -9.41 0.26 17.32
CA LYS A 47 -9.47 1.29 16.28
C LYS A 47 -10.07 2.57 16.83
N SER A 48 -9.39 3.68 16.60
CA SER A 48 -9.87 5.04 16.85
C SER A 48 -10.41 5.66 15.55
N GLY A 49 -11.20 6.74 15.68
CA GLY A 49 -11.60 7.54 14.52
C GLY A 49 -12.55 6.87 13.52
N ALA A 50 -13.29 5.83 13.90
CA ALA A 50 -14.29 5.23 13.03
C ALA A 50 -15.45 6.18 12.76
N SER A 51 -15.97 6.16 11.53
CA SER A 51 -17.17 6.90 11.11
C SER A 51 -18.39 6.53 11.99
N ASP A 52 -19.43 7.38 11.96
CA ASP A 52 -20.64 7.18 12.76
C ASP A 52 -21.20 5.74 12.67
N ALA A 53 -21.43 5.14 13.84
CA ALA A 53 -21.87 3.75 13.93
C ALA A 53 -23.25 3.49 13.29
N ALA A 54 -24.17 4.49 13.33
CA ALA A 54 -25.47 4.36 12.69
C ALA A 54 -25.35 4.40 11.15
N ALA A 55 -24.45 5.21 10.61
CA ALA A 55 -24.15 5.25 9.18
C ALA A 55 -23.55 3.91 8.71
N ARG A 56 -22.57 3.35 9.45
CA ARG A 56 -21.96 2.04 9.15
C ARG A 56 -22.99 0.91 9.20
N LEU A 57 -23.85 0.90 10.22
CA LEU A 57 -24.97 -0.05 10.33
C LEU A 57 -25.92 0.05 9.13
N ARG A 58 -26.27 1.28 8.70
CA ARG A 58 -27.14 1.52 7.54
C ARG A 58 -26.53 0.96 6.26
N LEU A 59 -25.25 1.20 6.04
CA LEU A 59 -24.54 0.68 4.88
C LEU A 59 -24.41 -0.85 4.93
N CYS A 60 -24.11 -1.43 6.08
CA CYS A 60 -24.08 -2.89 6.23
C CYS A 60 -25.44 -3.52 5.85
N LYS A 61 -26.55 -2.89 6.24
CA LYS A 61 -27.89 -3.38 5.86
C LYS A 61 -28.19 -3.30 4.37
N LYS A 62 -27.61 -2.33 3.67
CA LYS A 62 -27.73 -2.24 2.20
C LYS A 62 -26.91 -3.32 1.51
N VAL A 63 -25.73 -3.60 2.02
CA VAL A 63 -24.72 -4.45 1.38
C VAL A 63 -24.91 -5.93 1.69
N PHE A 64 -25.32 -6.26 2.94
CA PHE A 64 -25.48 -7.63 3.41
C PHE A 64 -26.97 -7.99 3.52
N SER A 65 -27.61 -8.15 2.39
CA SER A 65 -29.04 -8.50 2.29
C SER A 65 -29.21 -9.89 1.66
N SER A 66 -29.53 -10.90 2.47
CA SER A 66 -29.91 -12.23 2.01
C SER A 66 -30.76 -12.95 3.05
N ASP A 67 -31.43 -14.05 2.65
CA ASP A 67 -32.27 -14.86 3.56
C ASP A 67 -31.46 -15.53 4.69
N LYS A 68 -30.16 -15.76 4.47
CA LYS A 68 -29.25 -16.35 5.46
C LYS A 68 -28.50 -15.34 6.31
N THR A 69 -28.44 -14.07 5.89
CA THR A 69 -27.63 -13.06 6.56
C THR A 69 -28.49 -12.02 7.28
N GLU A 70 -28.23 -11.87 8.58
CA GLU A 70 -28.81 -10.84 9.43
C GLU A 70 -27.76 -9.79 9.80
N VAL A 71 -28.05 -8.50 9.61
CA VAL A 71 -27.23 -7.42 10.13
C VAL A 71 -27.72 -7.02 11.51
N SER A 72 -26.90 -7.29 12.52
CA SER A 72 -27.21 -7.04 13.93
C SER A 72 -27.17 -5.56 14.28
N ARG A 73 -28.10 -5.12 15.11
CA ARG A 73 -28.09 -3.80 15.76
C ARG A 73 -27.52 -3.86 17.19
N TYR A 74 -27.11 -5.03 17.66
CA TYR A 74 -26.82 -5.26 19.07
C TYR A 74 -25.77 -4.32 19.62
N GLU A 75 -24.57 -4.27 19.02
CA GLU A 75 -23.48 -3.44 19.51
C GLU A 75 -23.76 -1.94 19.34
N VAL A 76 -24.35 -1.54 18.22
CA VAL A 76 -24.74 -0.14 17.97
C VAL A 76 -25.78 0.35 18.98
N ASN A 77 -26.76 -0.49 19.34
CA ASN A 77 -27.78 -0.15 20.35
C ASN A 77 -27.24 -0.19 21.78
N LYS A 78 -26.30 -1.13 22.07
CA LYS A 78 -25.66 -1.26 23.38
C LYS A 78 -24.81 -0.04 23.69
N LYS A 79 -24.21 0.60 22.66
CA LYS A 79 -23.24 1.69 22.77
C LYS A 79 -21.96 1.28 23.54
N GLY A 80 -20.98 2.19 23.62
CA GLY A 80 -19.70 1.94 24.28
C GLY A 80 -18.77 1.00 23.51
N VAL A 81 -17.75 0.47 24.18
CA VAL A 81 -16.77 -0.43 23.58
C VAL A 81 -17.40 -1.78 23.24
N SER A 82 -17.18 -2.25 22.03
CA SER A 82 -17.73 -3.49 21.49
C SER A 82 -16.79 -4.65 21.77
N TYR A 83 -17.10 -5.45 22.80
CA TYR A 83 -16.34 -6.67 23.10
C TYR A 83 -17.01 -7.90 22.52
N SER A 84 -16.23 -8.73 21.82
CA SER A 84 -16.70 -9.97 21.16
C SER A 84 -17.36 -10.95 22.13
N VAL A 85 -16.88 -11.02 23.39
CA VAL A 85 -17.45 -11.88 24.44
C VAL A 85 -18.89 -11.54 24.77
N ASP A 86 -19.24 -10.24 24.81
CA ASP A 86 -20.60 -9.79 25.13
C ASP A 86 -21.57 -10.17 23.99
N THR A 87 -21.13 -9.94 22.75
CA THR A 87 -21.89 -10.29 21.56
C THR A 87 -22.08 -11.79 21.43
N ALA A 88 -21.03 -12.58 21.67
CA ALA A 88 -21.11 -14.03 21.68
C ALA A 88 -22.07 -14.54 22.78
N ALA A 89 -21.98 -13.98 23.99
CA ALA A 89 -22.88 -14.35 25.09
C ALA A 89 -24.36 -14.00 24.80
N TYR A 90 -24.60 -12.85 24.17
CA TYR A 90 -25.96 -12.46 23.73
C TYR A 90 -26.53 -13.49 22.74
N TYR A 91 -25.76 -13.85 21.71
CA TYR A 91 -26.24 -14.80 20.69
C TYR A 91 -26.29 -16.24 21.20
N ALA A 92 -25.42 -16.65 22.12
CA ALA A 92 -25.50 -17.96 22.77
C ALA A 92 -26.82 -18.14 23.55
N LYS A 93 -27.33 -17.08 24.17
CA LYS A 93 -28.64 -17.09 24.85
C LYS A 93 -29.82 -17.05 23.88
N LYS A 94 -29.67 -16.33 22.75
CA LYS A 94 -30.75 -16.09 21.78
C LYS A 94 -30.92 -17.23 20.79
N LEU A 95 -29.84 -17.92 20.42
CA LEU A 95 -29.82 -18.95 19.37
C LEU A 95 -29.40 -20.29 19.96
N GLY A 96 -30.01 -21.34 19.48
CA GLY A 96 -29.53 -22.70 19.72
C GLY A 96 -28.42 -23.09 18.72
N GLY A 97 -27.69 -24.19 19.03
CA GLY A 97 -26.71 -24.75 18.12
C GLY A 97 -25.26 -24.27 18.35
N ALA A 98 -24.44 -24.41 17.34
CA ALA A 98 -23.00 -24.08 17.42
C ALA A 98 -22.74 -22.69 16.87
N LEU A 99 -22.02 -21.87 17.66
CA LEU A 99 -21.59 -20.53 17.27
C LEU A 99 -20.14 -20.55 16.79
N TYR A 100 -19.89 -19.83 15.71
CA TYR A 100 -18.57 -19.61 15.14
C TYR A 100 -18.29 -18.12 15.07
N TRP A 101 -17.16 -17.70 15.64
CA TRP A 101 -16.71 -16.31 15.52
C TRP A 101 -15.72 -16.19 14.37
N VAL A 102 -16.06 -15.40 13.36
CA VAL A 102 -15.25 -15.24 12.13
C VAL A 102 -14.16 -14.20 12.35
N VAL A 103 -12.92 -14.57 12.07
CA VAL A 103 -11.73 -13.71 12.17
C VAL A 103 -10.86 -13.87 10.93
N GLY A 104 -10.16 -12.82 10.53
CA GLY A 104 -9.07 -12.92 9.56
C GLY A 104 -7.82 -13.56 10.18
N SER A 105 -6.99 -14.23 9.37
CA SER A 105 -5.74 -14.85 9.86
C SER A 105 -4.80 -13.85 10.51
N GLU A 106 -4.84 -12.58 10.10
CA GLU A 106 -4.06 -11.49 10.67
C GLU A 106 -4.39 -11.16 12.14
N GLU A 107 -5.62 -11.44 12.58
CA GLU A 107 -6.05 -11.18 13.95
C GLU A 107 -5.74 -12.36 14.91
N VAL A 108 -5.37 -13.51 14.35
CA VAL A 108 -5.20 -14.76 15.13
C VAL A 108 -4.06 -14.65 16.13
N ALA A 109 -2.98 -13.95 15.79
CA ALA A 109 -1.84 -13.73 16.69
C ALA A 109 -2.25 -13.00 17.97
N ARG A 110 -3.24 -12.10 17.88
CA ARG A 110 -3.73 -11.26 18.98
C ARG A 110 -4.94 -11.84 19.71
N LEU A 111 -5.45 -13.00 19.33
CA LEU A 111 -6.62 -13.60 19.99
C LEU A 111 -6.44 -13.79 21.49
N CYS A 112 -5.19 -14.05 21.93
CA CYS A 112 -4.89 -14.22 23.34
C CYS A 112 -5.01 -12.92 24.16
N GLU A 113 -5.04 -11.77 23.52
CA GLU A 113 -5.16 -10.42 24.11
C GLU A 113 -6.61 -9.93 24.16
N TRP A 114 -7.54 -10.67 23.53
CA TRP A 114 -8.93 -10.25 23.47
C TRP A 114 -9.58 -10.26 24.87
N HIS A 115 -10.40 -9.25 25.10
CA HIS A 115 -11.10 -9.08 26.39
C HIS A 115 -11.89 -10.33 26.74
N ASP A 116 -11.65 -10.88 27.94
CA ASP A 116 -12.27 -12.10 28.49
C ASP A 116 -12.28 -13.28 27.50
N ILE A 117 -11.10 -13.51 26.87
CA ILE A 117 -10.93 -14.61 25.89
C ILE A 117 -11.25 -15.98 26.50
N ASP A 118 -11.01 -16.15 27.80
CA ASP A 118 -11.27 -17.41 28.49
C ASP A 118 -12.76 -17.75 28.56
N ARG A 119 -13.62 -16.74 28.68
CA ARG A 119 -15.07 -16.92 28.54
C ARG A 119 -15.47 -17.04 27.08
N LEU A 120 -14.94 -16.19 26.19
CA LEU A 120 -15.30 -16.19 24.76
C LEU A 120 -15.03 -17.57 24.11
N LYS A 121 -13.89 -18.21 24.41
CA LYS A 121 -13.53 -19.55 23.86
C LYS A 121 -14.49 -20.67 24.28
N THR A 122 -15.29 -20.47 25.35
CA THR A 122 -16.31 -21.44 25.76
C THR A 122 -17.62 -21.30 24.98
N LEU A 123 -17.86 -20.10 24.43
CA LEU A 123 -19.08 -19.75 23.72
C LEU A 123 -18.99 -20.03 22.21
N VAL A 124 -17.79 -19.93 21.63
CA VAL A 124 -17.60 -20.00 20.18
C VAL A 124 -16.45 -20.91 19.77
N THR A 125 -16.50 -21.36 18.51
CA THR A 125 -15.33 -21.85 17.78
C THR A 125 -14.87 -20.73 16.84
N PHE A 126 -13.59 -20.35 16.86
CA PHE A 126 -13.06 -19.36 15.93
C PHE A 126 -12.96 -19.94 14.53
N TYR A 127 -13.55 -19.25 13.55
CA TYR A 127 -13.50 -19.61 12.15
C TYR A 127 -12.58 -18.62 11.42
N VAL A 128 -11.38 -19.12 11.10
CA VAL A 128 -10.28 -18.30 10.57
C VAL A 128 -10.37 -18.28 9.05
N VAL A 129 -10.54 -17.09 8.49
CA VAL A 129 -10.47 -16.84 7.04
C VAL A 129 -9.05 -16.42 6.72
N ASN A 130 -8.38 -17.17 5.86
CA ASN A 130 -7.03 -16.81 5.42
C ASN A 130 -7.07 -15.49 4.65
N ARG A 131 -6.08 -14.66 4.91
CA ARG A 131 -5.77 -13.51 4.08
C ARG A 131 -4.43 -13.73 3.39
N PRO A 132 -4.28 -13.34 2.13
CA PRO A 132 -2.98 -13.32 1.48
C PRO A 132 -1.95 -12.65 2.39
N ASN A 133 -0.76 -13.21 2.47
CA ASN A 133 0.38 -12.68 3.25
C ASN A 133 0.26 -12.74 4.79
N HIS A 134 -0.78 -13.38 5.34
CA HIS A 134 -1.02 -13.48 6.78
C HIS A 134 -1.25 -14.94 7.21
N ALA A 135 -0.26 -15.80 7.03
CA ALA A 135 -0.31 -17.17 7.54
C ALA A 135 -0.19 -17.19 9.07
N VAL A 136 -0.92 -18.10 9.71
CA VAL A 136 -0.81 -18.30 11.16
C VAL A 136 0.46 -19.09 11.45
N GLY A 137 1.44 -18.44 12.07
CA GLY A 137 2.72 -19.06 12.42
C GLY A 137 2.58 -20.17 13.48
N GLU A 138 3.56 -21.10 13.52
CA GLU A 138 3.56 -22.25 14.44
C GLU A 138 3.53 -21.82 15.91
N ALA A 139 4.26 -20.77 16.28
CA ALA A 139 4.28 -20.24 17.64
C ALA A 139 2.89 -19.77 18.08
N THR A 140 2.17 -19.06 17.21
CA THR A 140 0.77 -18.64 17.44
C THR A 140 -0.13 -19.85 17.60
N ALA A 141 -0.04 -20.83 16.70
CA ALA A 141 -0.82 -22.07 16.78
C ALA A 141 -0.56 -22.84 18.09
N ALA A 142 0.69 -22.91 18.54
CA ALA A 142 1.07 -23.52 19.81
C ALA A 142 0.48 -22.76 21.03
N ALA A 143 0.52 -21.42 21.02
CA ALA A 143 -0.06 -20.58 22.07
C ALA A 143 -1.58 -20.77 22.18
N LEU A 144 -2.29 -20.82 21.06
CA LEU A 144 -3.73 -21.05 21.01
C LEU A 144 -4.09 -22.46 21.53
N LYS A 145 -3.31 -23.47 21.14
CA LYS A 145 -3.46 -24.85 21.63
C LYS A 145 -3.25 -24.93 23.14
N LYS A 146 -2.21 -24.28 23.69
CA LYS A 146 -1.94 -24.21 25.13
C LYS A 146 -3.11 -23.60 25.89
N ARG A 147 -3.74 -22.57 25.34
CA ARG A 147 -4.94 -21.92 25.93
C ARG A 147 -6.26 -22.64 25.63
N LYS A 148 -6.22 -23.77 24.93
CA LYS A 148 -7.41 -24.57 24.53
C LYS A 148 -8.42 -23.72 23.71
N ILE A 149 -7.94 -22.81 22.88
CA ILE A 149 -8.77 -22.01 21.96
C ILE A 149 -9.03 -22.88 20.73
N LYS A 150 -10.33 -23.13 20.43
CA LYS A 150 -10.74 -23.93 19.28
C LYS A 150 -10.74 -23.06 18.02
N ILE A 151 -9.91 -23.43 17.04
CA ILE A 151 -9.86 -22.78 15.74
C ILE A 151 -10.25 -23.78 14.65
N LYS A 152 -10.87 -23.27 13.59
CA LYS A 152 -11.16 -23.98 12.36
C LYS A 152 -10.86 -23.07 11.19
N PHE A 153 -9.99 -23.50 10.30
CA PHE A 153 -9.66 -22.72 9.10
C PHE A 153 -10.76 -22.83 8.04
N ALA A 154 -11.03 -21.72 7.39
CA ALA A 154 -11.84 -21.70 6.18
C ALA A 154 -11.09 -22.41 5.04
N ASN A 155 -11.85 -22.97 4.10
CA ASN A 155 -11.31 -23.55 2.88
C ASN A 155 -11.47 -22.58 1.69
N PHE A 156 -11.38 -21.30 1.96
CA PHE A 156 -11.33 -20.21 0.98
C PHE A 156 -10.49 -19.07 1.55
N ASP A 157 -9.87 -18.32 0.68
CA ASP A 157 -9.09 -17.15 1.02
C ASP A 157 -9.95 -15.89 0.86
N GLY A 158 -9.75 -14.92 1.73
CA GLY A 158 -10.39 -13.61 1.62
C GLY A 158 -9.66 -12.73 0.62
N LEU A 159 -10.38 -11.78 0.01
CA LEU A 159 -9.76 -10.76 -0.84
C LEU A 159 -8.84 -9.85 -0.02
N ASP A 160 -7.71 -9.47 -0.61
CA ASP A 160 -6.75 -8.56 0.02
C ASP A 160 -7.21 -7.10 -0.12
N ILE A 161 -8.27 -6.76 0.56
CA ILE A 161 -8.86 -5.42 0.61
C ILE A 161 -8.96 -4.97 2.07
N SER A 162 -8.45 -3.77 2.37
CA SER A 162 -8.54 -3.20 3.71
C SER A 162 -9.25 -1.86 3.73
N SER A 163 -10.01 -1.58 4.79
CA SER A 163 -10.65 -0.27 4.99
C SER A 163 -9.63 0.88 5.09
N ALA A 164 -8.43 0.62 5.62
CA ALA A 164 -7.35 1.61 5.67
C ALA A 164 -6.93 2.02 4.25
N ARG A 165 -6.70 1.05 3.37
CA ARG A 165 -6.36 1.31 1.96
C ARG A 165 -7.45 2.13 1.26
N ILE A 166 -8.72 1.80 1.48
CA ILE A 166 -9.86 2.53 0.90
C ILE A 166 -9.88 4.01 1.33
N LYS A 167 -9.59 4.29 2.61
CA LYS A 167 -9.51 5.66 3.13
C LYS A 167 -8.32 6.43 2.58
N ILE A 168 -7.16 5.77 2.46
CA ILE A 168 -5.97 6.36 1.83
C ILE A 168 -6.27 6.67 0.36
N ASP A 169 -6.80 5.71 -0.40
CA ASP A 169 -7.14 5.91 -1.81
C ASP A 169 -8.10 7.10 -1.98
N LYS A 170 -9.14 7.20 -1.13
CA LYS A 170 -10.07 8.33 -1.16
C LYS A 170 -9.36 9.66 -0.92
N ALA A 171 -8.51 9.76 0.10
CA ALA A 171 -7.81 10.99 0.44
C ALA A 171 -6.88 11.47 -0.68
N PHE A 172 -6.27 10.54 -1.42
CA PHE A 172 -5.38 10.85 -2.55
C PHE A 172 -6.11 10.94 -3.90
N GLY A 173 -7.45 10.95 -3.91
CA GLY A 173 -8.25 11.01 -5.14
C GLY A 173 -8.09 9.79 -6.05
N LYS A 174 -7.67 8.64 -5.49
CA LYS A 174 -7.51 7.41 -6.27
C LYS A 174 -8.85 6.73 -6.52
N PRO A 175 -9.03 6.10 -7.68
CA PRO A 175 -10.24 5.31 -7.95
C PRO A 175 -10.44 4.25 -6.89
N ASN A 176 -11.66 4.15 -6.36
CA ASN A 176 -11.99 3.22 -5.29
C ASN A 176 -12.97 2.15 -5.78
N GLY A 177 -12.48 1.20 -6.59
CA GLY A 177 -13.21 0.03 -7.05
C GLY A 177 -13.49 -1.03 -5.97
N PHE A 178 -12.97 -0.84 -4.75
CA PHE A 178 -13.10 -1.84 -3.68
C PHE A 178 -14.40 -1.76 -2.89
N VAL A 179 -15.21 -0.73 -3.11
CA VAL A 179 -16.51 -0.53 -2.44
C VAL A 179 -17.65 -0.52 -3.44
N PRO A 180 -18.84 -1.07 -3.09
CA PRO A 180 -20.04 -0.95 -3.92
C PRO A 180 -20.38 0.51 -4.22
N SER A 181 -20.93 0.75 -5.41
CA SER A 181 -21.30 2.12 -5.87
C SER A 181 -22.24 2.83 -4.91
N GLU A 182 -23.21 2.12 -4.32
CA GLU A 182 -24.14 2.66 -3.33
C GLU A 182 -23.47 3.03 -2.00
N VAL A 183 -22.37 2.35 -1.61
CA VAL A 183 -21.57 2.72 -0.44
C VAL A 183 -20.79 3.98 -0.75
N ARG A 184 -20.17 4.06 -1.92
CA ARG A 184 -19.42 5.24 -2.39
C ARG A 184 -20.32 6.47 -2.44
N ALA A 185 -21.44 6.37 -3.16
CA ALA A 185 -22.39 7.50 -3.30
C ALA A 185 -22.92 7.99 -1.94
N TYR A 186 -23.20 7.06 -1.01
CA TYR A 186 -23.63 7.45 0.33
C TYR A 186 -22.49 8.11 1.13
N ALA A 187 -21.28 7.58 1.03
CA ALA A 187 -20.10 8.12 1.71
C ALA A 187 -19.78 9.54 1.22
N ASP A 188 -19.80 9.77 -0.10
CA ASP A 188 -19.48 11.07 -0.69
C ASP A 188 -20.54 12.11 -0.32
N LYS A 189 -21.82 11.74 -0.39
CA LYS A 189 -22.93 12.63 0.00
C LYS A 189 -22.88 13.07 1.48
N ASN A 190 -22.32 12.24 2.37
CA ASN A 190 -22.31 12.46 3.81
C ASN A 190 -20.93 12.75 4.40
N GLY A 191 -19.89 12.94 3.58
CA GLY A 191 -18.52 13.21 4.04
C GLY A 191 -17.93 12.08 4.89
N LEU A 192 -18.24 10.82 4.58
CA LEU A 192 -17.80 9.68 5.39
C LEU A 192 -16.55 9.02 4.81
N PHE A 193 -15.82 8.31 5.68
CA PHE A 193 -14.64 7.51 5.34
C PHE A 193 -13.50 8.33 4.74
N ASP A 194 -13.37 9.59 5.15
CA ASP A 194 -12.38 10.53 4.66
C ASP A 194 -11.63 11.26 5.79
N PRO A 195 -10.92 10.52 6.65
CA PRO A 195 -10.21 11.14 7.77
C PRO A 195 -8.86 11.77 7.37
N TYR A 196 -8.41 11.61 6.11
CA TYR A 196 -7.05 11.96 5.71
C TYR A 196 -6.96 13.05 4.63
N SER A 197 -8.05 13.46 3.99
CA SER A 197 -8.02 14.42 2.88
C SER A 197 -7.47 15.79 3.27
N ASP A 198 -7.68 16.23 4.53
CA ASP A 198 -7.14 17.51 5.00
C ASP A 198 -5.61 17.50 5.04
N TYR A 199 -5.00 16.41 5.49
CA TYR A 199 -3.55 16.23 5.48
C TYR A 199 -3.01 16.24 4.03
N VAL A 200 -3.68 15.53 3.12
CA VAL A 200 -3.27 15.48 1.71
C VAL A 200 -3.41 16.84 1.05
N ARG A 201 -4.47 17.62 1.33
CA ARG A 201 -4.60 19.00 0.86
C ARG A 201 -3.46 19.89 1.36
N GLY A 202 -3.02 19.69 2.60
CA GLY A 202 -1.84 20.36 3.15
C GLY A 202 -0.58 20.13 2.34
N LEU A 203 -0.34 18.88 1.88
CA LEU A 203 0.83 18.57 1.04
C LEU A 203 0.85 19.42 -0.24
N TYR A 204 -0.31 19.56 -0.91
CA TYR A 204 -0.42 20.41 -2.10
C TYR A 204 -0.25 21.90 -1.77
N ALA A 205 -0.76 22.36 -0.63
CA ALA A 205 -0.61 23.74 -0.17
C ALA A 205 0.86 24.09 0.12
N HIS A 206 1.65 23.11 0.59
CA HIS A 206 3.10 23.24 0.76
C HIS A 206 3.90 23.08 -0.54
N GLY A 207 3.25 22.94 -1.69
CA GLY A 207 3.89 22.91 -3.00
C GLY A 207 4.66 21.62 -3.31
N LEU A 208 4.33 20.49 -2.65
CA LEU A 208 4.99 19.24 -2.96
C LEU A 208 4.68 18.79 -4.39
N ARG A 209 5.72 18.33 -5.07
CA ARG A 209 5.61 17.83 -6.46
C ARG A 209 4.87 16.49 -6.50
N TYR A 210 4.28 16.20 -7.65
CA TYR A 210 3.48 14.99 -7.88
C TYR A 210 4.24 13.70 -7.55
N ASP A 211 5.51 13.56 -7.97
CA ASP A 211 6.34 12.40 -7.67
C ASP A 211 6.50 12.16 -6.15
N ARG A 212 6.64 13.26 -5.38
CA ARG A 212 6.69 13.19 -3.92
C ARG A 212 5.34 12.81 -3.32
N ILE A 213 4.24 13.34 -3.84
CA ILE A 213 2.89 12.95 -3.43
C ILE A 213 2.65 11.44 -3.68
N GLN A 214 3.11 10.90 -4.82
CA GLN A 214 3.01 9.46 -5.10
C GLN A 214 3.88 8.63 -4.15
N HIS A 215 5.07 9.09 -3.78
CA HIS A 215 5.89 8.47 -2.75
C HIS A 215 5.14 8.43 -1.41
N ILE A 216 4.60 9.57 -0.95
CA ILE A 216 3.84 9.70 0.29
C ILE A 216 2.63 8.76 0.30
N TYR A 217 1.88 8.69 -0.80
CA TYR A 217 0.76 7.75 -0.96
C TYR A 217 1.19 6.30 -0.73
N ARG A 218 2.29 5.85 -1.37
CA ARG A 218 2.80 4.49 -1.19
C ARG A 218 3.36 4.26 0.21
N THR A 219 4.00 5.26 0.80
CA THR A 219 4.49 5.21 2.18
C THR A 219 3.34 5.07 3.18
N ALA A 220 2.22 5.79 2.98
CA ALA A 220 1.04 5.65 3.82
C ALA A 220 0.42 4.24 3.77
N ILE A 221 0.37 3.63 2.59
CA ILE A 221 -0.08 2.24 2.44
C ILE A 221 0.87 1.29 3.18
N ARG A 222 2.17 1.41 2.95
CA ARG A 222 3.17 0.57 3.60
C ARG A 222 3.19 0.76 5.11
N GLY A 223 3.02 1.99 5.59
CA GLY A 223 2.90 2.30 7.02
C GLY A 223 1.68 1.64 7.65
N ALA A 224 0.53 1.64 6.98
CA ALA A 224 -0.67 0.94 7.46
C ALA A 224 -0.47 -0.58 7.58
N GLU A 225 0.23 -1.19 6.63
CA GLU A 225 0.59 -2.63 6.65
C GLU A 225 1.51 -2.95 7.82
N LEU A 226 2.61 -2.22 7.95
CA LEU A 226 3.59 -2.43 9.02
C LEU A 226 3.02 -2.13 10.41
N ALA A 227 2.22 -1.06 10.55
CA ALA A 227 1.55 -0.74 11.82
C ALA A 227 0.63 -1.87 12.27
N LYS A 228 -0.16 -2.43 11.36
CA LYS A 228 -1.02 -3.58 11.66
C LYS A 228 -0.19 -4.80 12.08
N LYS A 229 0.94 -5.04 11.40
CA LYS A 229 1.83 -6.16 11.67
C LYS A 229 2.53 -6.04 13.02
N TYR A 230 3.05 -4.86 13.34
CA TYR A 230 3.84 -4.63 14.55
C TYR A 230 3.02 -4.18 15.77
N GLY A 231 1.71 -4.02 15.60
CA GLY A 231 0.80 -3.65 16.70
C GLY A 231 0.79 -2.15 17.03
N ALA A 232 1.28 -1.29 16.13
CA ALA A 232 1.13 0.16 16.25
C ALA A 232 -0.28 0.62 15.83
N SER A 233 -0.63 1.87 16.18
CA SER A 233 -1.87 2.49 15.71
C SER A 233 -1.83 2.72 14.20
N VAL A 234 -2.71 2.05 13.45
CA VAL A 234 -2.78 2.17 11.99
C VAL A 234 -3.12 3.60 11.57
N ASP A 235 -4.06 4.26 12.26
CA ASP A 235 -4.46 5.63 11.94
C ASP A 235 -3.31 6.62 12.17
N LYS A 236 -2.59 6.52 13.32
CA LYS A 236 -1.41 7.35 13.59
C LYS A 236 -0.30 7.13 12.57
N ALA A 237 -0.05 5.87 12.19
CA ALA A 237 0.96 5.54 11.19
C ALA A 237 0.62 6.12 9.81
N ILE A 238 -0.65 6.06 9.39
CA ILE A 238 -1.10 6.68 8.14
C ILE A 238 -0.85 8.20 8.18
N VAL A 239 -1.27 8.88 9.25
CA VAL A 239 -1.10 10.34 9.38
C VAL A 239 0.38 10.71 9.38
N ALA A 240 1.21 10.02 10.17
CA ALA A 240 2.65 10.26 10.21
C ALA A 240 3.29 10.03 8.83
N CYS A 241 2.93 8.93 8.14
CA CYS A 241 3.40 8.65 6.79
C CYS A 241 2.91 9.66 5.75
N ILE A 242 1.70 10.23 5.89
CA ILE A 242 1.24 11.31 4.99
C ILE A 242 2.07 12.58 5.21
N LEU A 243 2.37 12.91 6.44
CA LEU A 243 3.00 14.19 6.78
C LEU A 243 4.53 14.14 6.87
N HIS A 244 5.19 12.96 6.80
CA HIS A 244 6.62 12.81 7.05
C HIS A 244 7.50 13.75 6.20
N ASP A 245 7.10 13.97 4.96
CA ASP A 245 7.82 14.80 3.98
C ASP A 245 7.15 16.16 3.72
N ILE A 246 6.23 16.64 4.57
CA ILE A 246 5.48 17.88 4.33
C ILE A 246 6.39 19.10 4.12
N ALA A 247 7.53 19.15 4.81
CA ALA A 247 8.51 20.23 4.68
C ALA A 247 9.50 20.04 3.51
N LYS A 248 9.37 18.98 2.70
CA LYS A 248 10.39 18.67 1.66
C LYS A 248 10.48 19.67 0.51
N ALA A 249 9.48 20.51 0.33
CA ALA A 249 9.50 21.61 -0.64
C ALA A 249 9.96 22.94 -0.02
N ASP A 250 10.01 23.04 1.32
CA ASP A 250 10.38 24.23 2.09
C ASP A 250 11.14 23.80 3.35
N ASP A 251 12.36 23.29 3.16
CA ASP A 251 13.24 22.80 4.22
C ASP A 251 14.36 23.82 4.58
N ASP A 252 14.06 25.11 4.41
CA ASP A 252 14.97 26.20 4.76
C ASP A 252 15.16 26.31 6.28
N ALA A 253 16.28 25.79 6.77
CA ALA A 253 16.66 25.81 8.19
C ALA A 253 16.67 27.24 8.78
N GLU A 254 17.10 28.26 8.03
CA GLU A 254 17.14 29.65 8.50
C GLU A 254 15.74 30.24 8.74
N LYS A 255 14.76 29.83 7.92
CA LYS A 255 13.37 30.26 8.07
C LYS A 255 12.76 29.77 9.38
N TYR A 256 13.16 28.59 9.86
CA TYR A 256 12.57 27.93 11.04
C TYR A 256 13.48 27.91 12.28
N LYS A 257 14.64 28.59 12.26
CA LYS A 257 15.66 28.54 13.32
C LYS A 257 15.20 29.00 14.72
N ASN A 258 14.14 29.83 14.79
CA ASN A 258 13.60 30.31 16.05
C ASN A 258 12.49 29.42 16.61
N GLU A 259 11.92 28.55 15.78
CA GLU A 259 10.75 27.69 16.11
C GLU A 259 11.12 26.21 16.24
N VAL A 260 12.19 25.78 15.58
CA VAL A 260 12.58 24.37 15.48
C VAL A 260 14.04 24.19 15.89
N ASP A 261 14.28 23.34 16.87
CA ASP A 261 15.63 22.87 17.18
C ASP A 261 16.08 21.84 16.14
N ILE A 262 17.02 22.23 15.29
CA ILE A 262 17.62 21.36 14.26
C ILE A 262 19.03 20.89 14.65
N THR A 263 19.42 21.09 15.91
CA THR A 263 20.75 20.68 16.40
C THR A 263 20.95 19.17 16.23
N GLY A 264 22.06 18.80 15.59
CA GLY A 264 22.37 17.39 15.32
C GLY A 264 21.75 16.80 14.06
N TYR A 265 20.88 17.55 13.35
CA TYR A 265 20.35 17.10 12.06
C TYR A 265 21.26 17.56 10.91
N PRO A 266 21.80 16.64 10.08
CA PRO A 266 22.48 17.00 8.84
C PRO A 266 21.57 17.79 7.89
N ALA A 267 22.14 18.67 7.08
CA ALA A 267 21.38 19.53 6.17
C ALA A 267 20.33 18.79 5.30
N PRO A 268 20.61 17.60 4.72
CA PRO A 268 19.59 16.87 3.93
C PRO A 268 18.40 16.36 4.74
N THR A 269 18.49 16.37 6.09
CA THR A 269 17.50 15.74 7.00
C THR A 269 16.68 16.75 7.80
N VAL A 270 16.98 18.07 7.68
CA VAL A 270 16.28 19.13 8.46
C VAL A 270 14.79 19.23 8.17
N HIS A 271 14.32 18.75 7.00
CA HIS A 271 12.89 18.66 6.69
C HIS A 271 12.12 17.80 7.69
N SER A 272 12.77 16.87 8.39
CA SER A 272 12.11 15.98 9.35
C SER A 272 11.66 16.72 10.61
N PRO A 273 12.52 17.42 11.38
CA PRO A 273 12.09 18.21 12.53
C PRO A 273 11.20 19.40 12.11
N ILE A 274 11.44 20.03 10.96
CA ILE A 274 10.57 21.10 10.43
C ILE A 274 9.19 20.51 10.10
N GLY A 275 9.12 19.34 9.45
CA GLY A 275 7.87 18.64 9.15
C GLY A 275 7.08 18.28 10.40
N ALA A 276 7.74 17.85 11.46
CA ALA A 276 7.10 17.59 12.76
C ALA A 276 6.49 18.86 13.37
N TYR A 277 7.20 19.97 13.31
CA TYR A 277 6.69 21.28 13.74
C TYR A 277 5.47 21.72 12.93
N LEU A 278 5.54 21.64 11.59
CA LEU A 278 4.42 21.97 10.70
C LEU A 278 3.20 21.07 10.96
N ALA A 279 3.41 19.77 11.14
CA ALA A 279 2.35 18.82 11.46
C ALA A 279 1.63 19.17 12.77
N LYS A 280 2.35 19.54 13.82
CA LYS A 280 1.75 20.01 15.08
C LYS A 280 1.01 21.35 14.90
N ARG A 281 1.64 22.33 14.27
CA ARG A 281 1.13 23.68 14.10
C ARG A 281 -0.14 23.74 13.26
N GLU A 282 -0.18 23.01 12.14
CA GLU A 282 -1.21 23.15 11.13
C GLU A 282 -2.33 22.10 11.25
N PHE A 283 -1.99 20.92 11.78
CA PHE A 283 -2.94 19.81 11.85
C PHE A 283 -3.21 19.35 13.28
N GLY A 284 -2.50 19.90 14.29
CA GLY A 284 -2.71 19.54 15.68
C GLY A 284 -2.43 18.07 15.99
N VAL A 285 -1.48 17.45 15.27
CA VAL A 285 -1.10 16.05 15.53
C VAL A 285 -0.50 15.91 16.93
N ASP A 286 -0.68 14.72 17.53
CA ASP A 286 -0.12 14.42 18.85
C ASP A 286 1.41 14.24 18.81
N ASP A 287 2.01 14.16 20.00
CA ASP A 287 3.48 14.07 20.15
C ASP A 287 4.04 12.80 19.54
N ASP A 288 3.32 11.68 19.59
CA ASP A 288 3.77 10.40 18.99
C ASP A 288 3.92 10.55 17.47
N ILE A 289 2.93 11.16 16.80
CA ILE A 289 2.96 11.40 15.34
C ILE A 289 4.08 12.37 15.00
N ALA A 290 4.21 13.47 15.76
CA ALA A 290 5.24 14.46 15.52
C ALA A 290 6.64 13.87 15.70
N HIS A 291 6.86 13.05 16.73
CA HIS A 291 8.13 12.38 16.96
C HIS A 291 8.48 11.43 15.81
N ALA A 292 7.53 10.62 15.36
CA ALA A 292 7.74 9.72 14.23
C ALA A 292 8.13 10.48 12.93
N ILE A 293 7.55 11.66 12.71
CA ILE A 293 7.93 12.55 11.61
C ILE A 293 9.36 13.09 11.83
N ALA A 294 9.70 13.52 13.05
CA ALA A 294 11.02 14.11 13.32
C ALA A 294 12.18 13.13 13.10
N VAL A 295 11.98 11.85 13.41
CA VAL A 295 13.06 10.84 13.37
C VAL A 295 13.02 9.94 12.13
N HIS A 296 12.13 10.18 11.15
CA HIS A 296 11.97 9.29 10.00
C HIS A 296 13.18 9.21 9.05
N THR A 297 14.11 10.17 9.14
CA THR A 297 15.35 10.16 8.34
C THR A 297 16.54 9.65 9.13
N THR A 298 16.77 10.21 10.32
CA THR A 298 17.96 9.94 11.13
C THR A 298 17.81 8.73 12.04
N ALA A 299 16.57 8.37 12.41
CA ALA A 299 16.25 7.53 13.56
C ALA A 299 16.81 8.09 14.89
N CYS A 300 16.60 7.40 15.99
CA CYS A 300 17.19 7.64 17.31
C CYS A 300 17.23 6.33 18.13
N ALA A 301 17.86 6.34 19.29
CA ALA A 301 18.05 5.13 20.10
C ALA A 301 16.75 4.62 20.76
N ASP A 302 15.81 5.51 21.06
CA ASP A 302 14.59 5.25 21.83
C ASP A 302 13.31 5.33 20.98
N MET A 303 13.38 4.81 19.74
CA MET A 303 12.23 4.78 18.83
C MET A 303 11.07 3.96 19.40
N SER A 304 9.88 4.54 19.35
CA SER A 304 8.63 3.81 19.54
C SER A 304 8.33 2.90 18.36
N VAL A 305 7.39 1.95 18.53
CA VAL A 305 6.95 1.11 17.40
C VAL A 305 6.37 1.94 16.25
N LEU A 306 5.77 3.10 16.54
CA LEU A 306 5.25 4.01 15.52
C LEU A 306 6.40 4.63 14.71
N ASP A 307 7.46 5.06 15.37
CA ASP A 307 8.64 5.63 14.72
C ASP A 307 9.31 4.62 13.78
N GLU A 308 9.49 3.38 14.26
CA GLU A 308 10.04 2.28 13.47
C GLU A 308 9.17 1.98 12.23
N VAL A 309 7.84 2.00 12.38
CA VAL A 309 6.89 1.81 11.28
C VAL A 309 7.07 2.89 10.23
N VAL A 310 7.12 4.16 10.62
CA VAL A 310 7.26 5.28 9.67
C VAL A 310 8.62 5.22 8.97
N TYR A 311 9.70 4.99 9.74
CA TYR A 311 11.04 4.82 9.20
C TYR A 311 11.10 3.70 8.15
N LEU A 312 10.63 2.50 8.49
CA LEU A 312 10.65 1.35 7.58
C LEU A 312 9.70 1.52 6.39
N ALA A 313 8.55 2.15 6.59
CA ALA A 313 7.59 2.39 5.50
C ALA A 313 8.18 3.29 4.42
N ASP A 314 8.83 4.39 4.80
CA ASP A 314 9.51 5.27 3.86
C ASP A 314 10.61 4.55 3.07
N LYS A 315 11.37 3.67 3.71
CA LYS A 315 12.48 2.93 3.07
C LYS A 315 12.01 1.74 2.23
N THR A 316 10.83 1.17 2.49
CA THR A 316 10.37 -0.09 1.87
C THR A 316 9.11 0.03 1.00
N GLU A 317 8.59 1.24 0.77
CA GLU A 317 7.41 1.46 -0.09
C GLU A 317 7.68 0.99 -1.54
N ASN A 318 6.58 0.68 -2.29
CA ASN A 318 6.69 -0.02 -3.58
C ASN A 318 7.38 0.77 -4.71
N GLY A 319 7.56 2.08 -4.57
CA GLY A 319 8.25 2.92 -5.56
C GLY A 319 9.76 3.06 -5.33
N ARG A 320 10.29 2.57 -4.22
CA ARG A 320 11.73 2.60 -3.95
C ARG A 320 12.50 1.69 -4.89
N LYS A 321 13.73 2.08 -5.25
CA LYS A 321 14.58 1.35 -6.21
C LYS A 321 16.03 1.37 -5.71
N TYR A 322 16.44 0.34 -4.99
CA TYR A 322 17.83 0.09 -4.61
C TYR A 322 18.06 -1.41 -4.42
N ALA A 323 19.31 -1.87 -4.52
CA ALA A 323 19.65 -3.29 -4.65
C ALA A 323 19.18 -4.16 -3.47
N SER A 324 19.18 -3.61 -2.25
CA SER A 324 18.80 -4.34 -1.02
C SER A 324 17.30 -4.25 -0.68
N LEU A 325 16.47 -3.64 -1.51
CA LEU A 325 15.06 -3.38 -1.21
C LEU A 325 14.26 -4.66 -0.90
N GLU A 326 14.42 -5.69 -1.73
CA GLU A 326 13.69 -6.94 -1.53
C GLU A 326 14.14 -7.68 -0.26
N LEU A 327 15.42 -7.59 0.08
CA LEU A 327 15.92 -8.07 1.36
C LEU A 327 15.28 -7.31 2.53
N MET A 328 15.21 -5.98 2.45
CA MET A 328 14.59 -5.17 3.50
C MET A 328 13.10 -5.48 3.68
N ARG A 329 12.36 -5.66 2.59
CA ARG A 329 10.96 -6.07 2.62
C ARG A 329 10.80 -7.43 3.30
N TYR A 330 11.65 -8.39 2.93
CA TYR A 330 11.70 -9.70 3.58
C TYR A 330 11.98 -9.58 5.08
N LEU A 331 12.98 -8.78 5.47
CA LEU A 331 13.33 -8.58 6.87
C LEU A 331 12.20 -7.93 7.67
N CYS A 332 11.44 -7.00 7.08
CA CYS A 332 10.21 -6.48 7.71
C CYS A 332 9.18 -7.58 7.97
N ASP A 333 9.20 -8.66 7.19
CA ASP A 333 8.33 -9.80 7.42
C ASP A 333 8.92 -10.81 8.41
N TYR A 334 10.22 -10.86 8.53
CA TYR A 334 10.96 -11.81 9.38
C TYR A 334 11.11 -11.33 10.82
N ASP A 335 11.76 -10.18 11.03
CA ASP A 335 12.00 -9.60 12.37
C ASP A 335 12.18 -8.07 12.26
N LYS A 336 11.37 -7.34 13.02
CA LYS A 336 11.35 -5.86 13.00
C LYS A 336 12.71 -5.26 13.39
N ASN A 337 13.37 -5.80 14.41
CA ASN A 337 14.62 -5.22 14.91
C ASN A 337 15.76 -5.47 13.92
N ILE A 338 15.79 -6.66 13.29
CA ILE A 338 16.73 -6.98 12.21
C ILE A 338 16.45 -6.10 10.99
N ALA A 339 15.18 -5.84 10.65
CA ALA A 339 14.81 -4.93 9.59
C ALA A 339 15.31 -3.51 9.87
N MET A 340 15.11 -3.01 11.09
CA MET A 340 15.61 -1.69 11.51
C MET A 340 17.13 -1.60 11.39
N LEU A 341 17.86 -2.56 11.98
CA LEU A 341 19.33 -2.57 11.90
C LEU A 341 19.84 -2.62 10.46
N SER A 342 19.23 -3.47 9.64
CA SER A 342 19.60 -3.59 8.23
C SER A 342 19.32 -2.30 7.46
N ALA A 343 18.15 -1.68 7.68
CA ALA A 343 17.78 -0.43 7.04
C ALA A 343 18.71 0.73 7.43
N LEU A 344 19.01 0.88 8.71
CA LEU A 344 19.93 1.90 9.22
C LEU A 344 21.33 1.76 8.60
N LYS A 345 21.88 0.54 8.58
CA LYS A 345 23.20 0.28 8.00
C LYS A 345 23.24 0.52 6.49
N GLU A 346 22.17 0.15 5.79
CA GLU A 346 22.10 0.31 4.34
C GLU A 346 21.93 1.78 3.93
N ILE A 347 21.02 2.51 4.59
CA ILE A 347 20.82 3.94 4.32
C ILE A 347 22.10 4.72 4.61
N ARG A 348 22.83 4.37 5.67
CA ARG A 348 24.12 4.99 5.97
C ARG A 348 25.16 4.79 4.87
N LYS A 349 25.17 3.64 4.18
CA LYS A 349 26.03 3.40 3.02
C LYS A 349 25.60 4.20 1.80
N LEU A 350 24.27 4.29 1.57
CA LEU A 350 23.72 4.99 0.41
C LEU A 350 23.82 6.51 0.55
N ASN A 351 23.61 7.04 1.76
CA ASN A 351 23.49 8.47 2.06
C ASN A 351 24.46 8.88 3.17
N ALA A 352 25.76 8.82 2.91
CA ALA A 352 26.78 9.18 3.92
C ALA A 352 26.63 10.61 4.47
N SER A 353 26.05 11.54 3.70
CA SER A 353 25.78 12.91 4.11
C SER A 353 24.65 13.05 5.14
N GLU A 354 23.86 12.01 5.36
CA GLU A 354 22.79 11.96 6.36
C GLU A 354 23.27 11.34 7.70
N ALA A 355 24.55 10.94 7.77
CA ALA A 355 25.12 10.35 8.97
C ALA A 355 25.23 11.37 10.11
N CYS A 356 24.76 11.01 11.31
CA CYS A 356 24.78 11.85 12.50
C CYS A 356 24.85 11.00 13.77
N ALA A 357 25.09 11.65 14.92
CA ALA A 357 25.16 10.98 16.21
C ALA A 357 23.89 10.18 16.54
N MET A 358 22.71 10.73 16.24
CA MET A 358 21.43 10.04 16.46
C MET A 358 21.35 8.72 15.70
N SER A 359 21.74 8.71 14.42
CA SER A 359 21.75 7.48 13.62
C SER A 359 22.80 6.47 14.10
N ASP A 360 23.93 6.93 14.64
CA ASP A 360 24.95 6.08 15.23
C ASP A 360 24.46 5.41 16.51
N GLU A 361 23.80 6.16 17.38
CA GLU A 361 23.18 5.66 18.60
C GLU A 361 22.05 4.67 18.28
N ALA A 362 21.24 4.95 17.27
CA ALA A 362 20.21 4.00 16.81
C ALA A 362 20.84 2.70 16.31
N ILE A 363 21.89 2.75 15.48
CA ILE A 363 22.60 1.55 15.02
C ILE A 363 23.11 0.75 16.22
N ALA A 364 23.81 1.41 17.16
CA ALA A 364 24.35 0.77 18.35
C ALA A 364 23.24 0.15 19.23
N HIS A 365 22.08 0.79 19.32
CA HIS A 365 20.91 0.28 20.03
C HIS A 365 20.40 -1.03 19.40
N TYR A 366 20.16 -1.04 18.09
CA TYR A 366 19.65 -2.23 17.39
C TYR A 366 20.72 -3.34 17.29
N GLU A 367 22.01 -3.02 17.23
CA GLU A 367 23.10 -4.01 17.35
C GLU A 367 23.05 -4.74 18.70
N ARG A 368 22.81 -4.04 19.80
CA ARG A 368 22.65 -4.66 21.12
C ARG A 368 21.41 -5.56 21.20
N ILE A 369 20.28 -5.13 20.59
CA ILE A 369 19.04 -5.93 20.58
C ILE A 369 19.21 -7.17 19.72
N CYS A 370 19.78 -7.03 18.54
CA CYS A 370 19.94 -8.14 17.60
C CYS A 370 21.07 -9.10 18.01
N GLY A 371 22.06 -8.61 18.78
CA GLY A 371 23.21 -9.43 19.22
C GLY A 371 23.89 -10.12 18.04
N ASP A 372 24.13 -11.42 18.17
CA ASP A 372 24.76 -12.27 17.15
C ASP A 372 23.78 -12.76 16.06
N ALA A 373 22.64 -12.10 15.90
CA ALA A 373 21.68 -12.49 14.89
C ALA A 373 22.31 -12.40 13.49
N VAL A 374 22.24 -13.49 12.75
CA VAL A 374 22.74 -13.54 11.36
C VAL A 374 21.75 -12.81 10.45
N ILE A 375 22.14 -11.65 9.95
CA ILE A 375 21.37 -10.93 8.93
C ILE A 375 21.61 -11.61 7.59
N PRO A 376 20.58 -12.17 6.93
CA PRO A 376 20.76 -12.77 5.61
C PRO A 376 21.17 -11.69 4.60
N HIS A 377 22.05 -12.03 3.67
CA HIS A 377 22.49 -11.09 2.61
C HIS A 377 21.52 -11.01 1.44
N LEU A 378 20.69 -12.02 1.29
CA LEU A 378 19.66 -12.11 0.24
C LEU A 378 18.39 -12.73 0.83
N PRO A 379 17.21 -12.35 0.34
CA PRO A 379 15.98 -13.04 0.70
C PRO A 379 16.04 -14.49 0.18
N PRO A 380 15.38 -15.46 0.85
CA PRO A 380 15.28 -16.82 0.35
C PRO A 380 14.71 -16.85 -1.09
N HIS A 381 15.22 -17.77 -1.91
CA HIS A 381 14.77 -17.90 -3.29
C HIS A 381 13.25 -18.08 -3.43
N GLU A 382 12.65 -18.83 -2.50
CA GLU A 382 11.20 -19.04 -2.42
C GLU A 382 10.42 -17.74 -2.13
N TYR A 383 10.98 -16.81 -1.36
CA TYR A 383 10.40 -15.48 -1.14
C TYR A 383 10.27 -14.71 -2.46
N LEU A 384 11.32 -14.71 -3.27
CA LEU A 384 11.33 -14.02 -4.57
C LEU A 384 10.38 -14.67 -5.59
N GLN A 385 10.27 -16.01 -5.58
CA GLN A 385 9.36 -16.74 -6.47
C GLN A 385 7.88 -16.48 -6.14
N ASN A 386 7.55 -16.21 -4.88
CA ASN A 386 6.18 -15.95 -4.42
C ASN A 386 5.79 -14.47 -4.45
N GLY A 387 6.53 -13.62 -5.17
CA GLY A 387 6.22 -12.19 -5.29
C GLY A 387 6.62 -11.34 -4.08
N GLY A 388 7.65 -11.75 -3.33
CA GLY A 388 8.22 -10.99 -2.22
C GLY A 388 7.37 -11.04 -0.95
N SER A 389 6.47 -10.11 -0.73
CA SER A 389 5.68 -9.97 0.52
C SER A 389 4.70 -11.12 0.83
N ASN A 390 4.67 -12.19 0.03
CA ASN A 390 3.75 -13.32 0.17
C ASN A 390 4.30 -14.50 1.00
N TYR A 391 5.45 -14.33 1.65
CA TYR A 391 6.05 -15.43 2.40
C TYR A 391 5.36 -15.63 3.77
N PRO A 392 4.97 -16.85 4.14
CA PRO A 392 4.47 -17.12 5.49
C PRO A 392 5.57 -16.84 6.50
N ALA A 393 5.23 -16.19 7.63
CA ALA A 393 6.18 -15.94 8.71
C ALA A 393 6.88 -17.25 9.08
N LEU A 394 8.21 -17.32 8.89
CA LEU A 394 8.99 -18.48 9.26
C LEU A 394 8.88 -18.65 10.77
N GLY A 395 8.40 -19.82 11.21
CA GLY A 395 8.43 -20.23 12.60
C GLY A 395 9.86 -20.12 13.13
N GLU A 396 9.99 -19.76 14.41
CA GLU A 396 11.26 -19.60 15.10
C GLU A 396 12.31 -20.62 14.65
N VAL A 397 13.32 -20.18 13.92
CA VAL A 397 14.52 -20.97 13.70
C VAL A 397 15.27 -20.97 15.02
N LYS A 398 15.15 -22.06 15.77
CA LYS A 398 16.00 -22.30 16.94
C LYS A 398 17.45 -22.10 16.51
N SER A 399 18.14 -21.18 17.12
CA SER A 399 19.54 -20.88 16.91
C SER A 399 20.39 -22.15 17.08
N LYS A 400 20.61 -22.86 15.98
CA LYS A 400 21.75 -23.80 15.88
C LYS A 400 22.85 -22.99 15.23
N SER A 401 23.92 -22.77 15.99
CA SER A 401 25.18 -22.21 15.54
C SER A 401 25.63 -22.88 14.24
N VAL A 402 25.43 -22.21 13.12
CA VAL A 402 26.00 -22.64 11.84
C VAL A 402 27.37 -22.00 11.75
N ARG A 403 28.43 -22.84 11.93
CA ARG A 403 29.80 -22.44 11.64
C ARG A 403 29.90 -21.96 10.21
N LEU A 404 30.42 -20.75 10.04
CA LEU A 404 30.77 -20.18 8.73
C LEU A 404 31.76 -21.14 8.04
N VAL A 405 31.36 -21.65 6.86
CA VAL A 405 32.28 -22.29 5.94
C VAL A 405 33.00 -21.18 5.19
N PRO A 406 34.35 -21.14 5.19
CA PRO A 406 35.09 -20.10 4.47
C PRO A 406 34.83 -20.25 2.96
N HIS A 407 34.40 -19.16 2.32
CA HIS A 407 34.31 -19.13 0.85
C HIS A 407 35.68 -19.38 0.23
N ALA A 408 35.75 -20.37 -0.66
CA ALA A 408 36.87 -20.60 -1.53
C ALA A 408 37.17 -19.32 -2.34
N LYS A 409 38.43 -18.90 -2.34
CA LYS A 409 38.94 -17.75 -3.09
C LYS A 409 38.55 -17.90 -4.56
N SER A 410 37.64 -17.05 -5.06
CA SER A 410 37.39 -16.89 -6.48
C SER A 410 38.63 -16.28 -7.12
N LYS A 411 39.16 -16.93 -8.17
CA LYS A 411 40.27 -16.42 -8.98
C LYS A 411 39.88 -15.06 -9.57
N ALA A 412 40.75 -14.09 -9.36
CA ALA A 412 40.64 -12.76 -9.96
C ALA A 412 40.51 -12.87 -11.48
N VAL A 413 39.43 -12.37 -12.03
CA VAL A 413 39.28 -12.16 -13.47
C VAL A 413 39.92 -10.82 -13.79
N THR A 414 40.96 -10.85 -14.58
CA THR A 414 41.70 -9.66 -15.07
C THR A 414 40.76 -8.78 -15.89
N PRO A 415 40.74 -7.44 -15.68
CA PRO A 415 39.92 -6.55 -16.49
C PRO A 415 40.47 -6.53 -17.94
N VAL A 416 39.62 -6.85 -18.90
CA VAL A 416 39.88 -6.62 -20.32
C VAL A 416 39.77 -5.12 -20.57
N ALA A 417 40.87 -4.52 -20.98
CA ALA A 417 40.92 -3.11 -21.35
C ALA A 417 39.98 -2.83 -22.55
N VAL A 418 38.96 -2.02 -22.33
CA VAL A 418 38.12 -1.48 -23.41
C VAL A 418 38.94 -0.38 -24.09
N LYS A 419 39.35 -0.61 -25.32
CA LYS A 419 39.97 0.40 -26.16
C LYS A 419 38.97 1.53 -26.41
N SER A 420 39.39 2.74 -26.09
CA SER A 420 38.70 3.99 -26.44
C SER A 420 38.54 4.08 -27.97
N VAL A 421 37.28 4.11 -28.41
CA VAL A 421 36.95 4.45 -29.80
C VAL A 421 36.90 5.99 -29.88
N ALA A 422 37.78 6.51 -30.74
CA ALA A 422 37.92 7.92 -31.01
C ALA A 422 36.63 8.55 -31.56
N HIS A 423 36.32 9.75 -31.10
CA HIS A 423 35.34 10.64 -31.68
C HIS A 423 35.66 10.93 -33.15
N VAL A 424 34.79 10.46 -34.04
CA VAL A 424 34.67 11.05 -35.37
C VAL A 424 33.54 12.07 -35.30
N ARG A 425 33.94 13.34 -35.29
CA ARG A 425 33.07 14.46 -35.60
C ARG A 425 32.76 14.38 -37.09
N ASP A 426 31.52 14.08 -37.41
CA ASP A 426 30.99 14.40 -38.74
C ASP A 426 29.99 15.55 -38.65
N LYS A 427 30.23 16.53 -39.53
CA LYS A 427 29.61 17.81 -39.57
C LYS A 427 28.26 17.74 -40.30
N ASN A 428 27.32 18.56 -39.77
CA ASN A 428 26.21 19.17 -40.50
C ASN A 428 25.22 18.23 -41.18
N VAL A 429 24.16 17.88 -40.43
CA VAL A 429 22.81 18.02 -40.95
C VAL A 429 22.00 18.76 -39.88
N GLU A 430 21.94 20.06 -40.01
CA GLU A 430 20.81 20.84 -39.50
C GLU A 430 19.56 20.38 -40.28
N MET A 431 18.89 19.40 -39.75
CA MET A 431 17.51 19.15 -40.12
C MET A 431 16.67 20.12 -39.28
N SER A 432 16.43 21.30 -39.84
CA SER A 432 15.42 22.22 -39.39
C SER A 432 14.09 21.45 -39.34
N ILE A 433 13.72 21.03 -38.13
CA ILE A 433 12.35 20.60 -37.82
C ILE A 433 11.51 21.87 -37.96
N VAL A 434 10.95 22.08 -39.14
CA VAL A 434 9.83 23.01 -39.32
C VAL A 434 8.69 22.40 -38.49
N LEU A 435 8.57 22.90 -37.27
CA LEU A 435 7.34 22.78 -36.50
C LEU A 435 6.24 23.40 -37.36
N ARG A 436 5.40 22.56 -37.95
CA ARG A 436 4.13 23.03 -38.51
C ARG A 436 3.27 23.35 -37.29
N ASP A 437 3.30 24.60 -36.87
CA ASP A 437 2.41 25.25 -35.91
C ASP A 437 0.99 25.32 -36.48
N ASN A 438 0.27 24.22 -36.47
CA ASN A 438 -1.16 24.25 -36.77
C ASN A 438 -1.96 23.04 -36.21
N TYR A 439 -1.46 22.42 -35.13
CA TYR A 439 -2.31 21.52 -34.34
C TYR A 439 -2.47 22.14 -32.95
N GLU A 440 -3.58 22.78 -32.70
CA GLU A 440 -3.98 23.22 -31.38
C GLU A 440 -4.15 21.98 -30.49
N SER A 441 -3.41 21.92 -29.39
CA SER A 441 -3.56 20.88 -28.36
C SER A 441 -5.01 20.91 -27.85
N ARG A 442 -5.68 19.74 -27.88
CA ARG A 442 -7.06 19.59 -27.39
C ARG A 442 -7.10 19.30 -25.89
N PHE A 443 -5.95 19.34 -25.22
CA PHE A 443 -5.86 19.03 -23.80
C PHE A 443 -6.66 20.04 -22.96
N VAL A 444 -7.65 19.52 -22.22
CA VAL A 444 -8.40 20.24 -21.19
C VAL A 444 -8.31 19.41 -19.91
N SER A 445 -7.85 20.03 -18.82
CA SER A 445 -7.77 19.33 -17.53
C SER A 445 -9.16 18.92 -17.04
N THR A 446 -9.27 17.69 -16.59
CA THR A 446 -10.51 17.13 -16.03
C THR A 446 -10.63 17.34 -14.52
N GLY A 447 -9.54 17.78 -13.87
CA GLY A 447 -9.42 17.81 -12.42
C GLY A 447 -9.01 16.47 -11.80
N ASP A 448 -8.92 15.40 -12.59
CA ASP A 448 -8.34 14.11 -12.22
C ASP A 448 -6.90 14.03 -12.77
N ALA A 449 -5.92 14.13 -11.90
CA ALA A 449 -4.52 14.20 -12.30
C ALA A 449 -4.05 12.96 -13.08
N VAL A 450 -4.61 11.77 -12.82
CA VAL A 450 -4.25 10.54 -13.54
C VAL A 450 -4.91 10.50 -14.91
N LYS A 451 -6.18 10.89 -14.99
CA LYS A 451 -6.89 11.02 -16.27
C LYS A 451 -6.24 12.10 -17.14
N ASP A 452 -5.79 13.19 -16.53
CA ASP A 452 -5.10 14.28 -17.23
C ASP A 452 -3.78 13.81 -17.87
N ILE A 453 -3.03 12.93 -17.20
CA ILE A 453 -1.83 12.30 -17.77
C ILE A 453 -2.21 11.41 -18.97
N ALA A 454 -3.27 10.62 -18.86
CA ALA A 454 -3.73 9.77 -19.96
C ALA A 454 -4.18 10.60 -21.17
N ILE A 455 -4.94 11.67 -20.96
CA ILE A 455 -5.38 12.60 -22.02
C ILE A 455 -4.18 13.31 -22.67
N ALA A 456 -3.21 13.79 -21.88
CA ALA A 456 -2.04 14.48 -22.41
C ALA A 456 -1.14 13.52 -23.22
N ALA A 457 -1.05 12.26 -22.83
CA ALA A 457 -0.37 11.23 -23.60
C ALA A 457 -1.08 10.94 -24.94
N ALA A 458 -2.40 10.78 -24.89
CA ALA A 458 -3.23 10.58 -26.10
C ALA A 458 -3.14 11.79 -27.04
N ASP A 459 -3.15 13.02 -26.50
CA ASP A 459 -2.98 14.26 -27.28
C ASP A 459 -1.60 14.29 -27.96
N ALA A 460 -0.52 13.95 -27.24
CA ALA A 460 0.82 13.87 -27.82
C ALA A 460 0.89 12.84 -28.95
N LEU A 461 0.29 11.68 -28.77
CA LEU A 461 0.23 10.62 -29.80
C LEU A 461 -0.55 11.10 -31.04
N ASN A 462 -1.70 11.76 -30.85
CA ASN A 462 -2.54 12.27 -31.92
C ASN A 462 -1.84 13.38 -32.73
N VAL A 463 -1.23 14.35 -32.06
CA VAL A 463 -0.47 15.44 -32.70
C VAL A 463 0.67 14.89 -33.58
N HIS A 464 1.27 13.79 -33.17
CA HIS A 464 2.38 13.16 -33.89
C HIS A 464 1.95 11.98 -34.79
N LYS A 465 0.66 11.95 -35.18
CA LYS A 465 0.11 11.04 -36.20
C LYS A 465 0.11 9.55 -35.80
N ALA A 466 0.00 9.24 -34.53
CA ALA A 466 -0.49 7.94 -34.14
C ALA A 466 -1.97 7.81 -34.53
N HIS A 467 -2.45 6.63 -34.76
CA HIS A 467 -3.85 6.38 -35.12
C HIS A 467 -4.47 5.32 -34.21
N ASP A 468 -5.79 5.18 -34.28
CA ASP A 468 -6.58 4.28 -33.42
C ASP A 468 -6.23 4.48 -31.93
N ILE A 469 -6.21 5.72 -31.48
CA ILE A 469 -5.86 6.03 -30.09
C ILE A 469 -7.07 5.78 -29.22
N SER A 470 -6.88 4.96 -28.19
CA SER A 470 -7.91 4.69 -27.17
C SER A 470 -7.39 4.89 -25.75
N ILE A 471 -8.24 5.44 -24.90
CA ILE A 471 -8.03 5.54 -23.44
C ILE A 471 -9.00 4.56 -22.80
N VAL A 472 -8.47 3.55 -22.11
CA VAL A 472 -9.26 2.51 -21.44
C VAL A 472 -9.17 2.74 -19.92
N GLY A 473 -10.29 3.07 -19.30
CA GLY A 473 -10.40 3.13 -17.84
C GLY A 473 -10.40 1.72 -17.26
N LEU A 474 -9.52 1.48 -16.31
CA LEU A 474 -9.30 0.14 -15.72
C LEU A 474 -9.99 -0.04 -14.38
N ASP A 475 -10.88 0.86 -14.00
CA ASP A 475 -11.60 0.91 -12.72
C ASP A 475 -11.89 -0.48 -12.14
N GLY A 476 -11.11 -0.88 -11.11
CA GLY A 476 -11.30 -2.15 -10.40
C GLY A 476 -10.99 -3.43 -11.18
N LYS A 477 -10.55 -3.35 -12.44
CA LYS A 477 -10.23 -4.51 -13.29
C LYS A 477 -8.80 -4.99 -13.11
N THR A 478 -7.90 -4.09 -12.72
CA THR A 478 -6.49 -4.40 -12.46
C THR A 478 -5.89 -3.48 -11.39
N ILE A 479 -4.81 -3.96 -10.77
CA ILE A 479 -4.00 -3.17 -9.84
C ILE A 479 -2.80 -2.51 -10.53
N VAL A 480 -2.62 -2.75 -11.84
CA VAL A 480 -1.41 -2.38 -12.57
C VAL A 480 -1.42 -0.90 -12.96
N ALA A 481 -2.58 -0.36 -13.35
CA ALA A 481 -2.77 1.04 -13.69
C ALA A 481 -4.26 1.43 -13.57
N ASP A 482 -4.55 2.73 -13.57
CA ASP A 482 -5.91 3.28 -13.60
C ASP A 482 -6.41 3.46 -15.04
N TYR A 483 -5.47 3.74 -15.97
CA TYR A 483 -5.75 3.92 -17.40
C TYR A 483 -4.70 3.23 -18.26
N PHE A 484 -5.14 2.65 -19.38
CA PHE A 484 -4.28 2.38 -20.53
C PHE A 484 -4.54 3.43 -21.61
N VAL A 485 -3.46 3.92 -22.21
CA VAL A 485 -3.49 4.66 -23.46
C VAL A 485 -2.89 3.77 -24.52
N ILE A 486 -3.64 3.42 -25.53
CA ILE A 486 -3.27 2.46 -26.55
C ILE A 486 -3.31 3.15 -27.91
N ALA A 487 -2.23 3.04 -28.69
CA ALA A 487 -2.13 3.69 -29.98
C ALA A 487 -1.39 2.81 -31.00
N SER A 488 -1.70 3.00 -32.25
CA SER A 488 -1.05 2.36 -33.40
C SER A 488 -0.10 3.31 -34.14
N ALA A 489 0.96 2.73 -34.69
CA ALA A 489 1.92 3.40 -35.56
C ALA A 489 2.20 2.57 -36.80
N THR A 490 2.42 3.25 -37.93
CA THR A 490 2.62 2.63 -39.25
C THR A 490 3.93 1.88 -39.42
N SER A 491 4.88 2.04 -38.51
CA SER A 491 6.20 1.38 -38.59
C SER A 491 6.90 1.34 -37.22
N THR A 492 7.89 0.45 -37.08
CA THR A 492 8.72 0.34 -35.90
C THR A 492 9.51 1.63 -35.58
N THR A 493 9.91 2.37 -36.62
CA THR A 493 10.55 3.68 -36.45
C THR A 493 9.57 4.70 -35.87
N ALA A 494 8.31 4.68 -36.31
CA ALA A 494 7.27 5.55 -35.80
C ALA A 494 6.92 5.20 -34.35
N VAL A 495 6.85 3.92 -33.97
CA VAL A 495 6.65 3.47 -32.58
C VAL A 495 7.71 4.11 -31.65
N LYS A 496 8.98 4.07 -32.05
CA LYS A 496 10.08 4.65 -31.26
C LYS A 496 10.04 6.18 -31.21
N ALA A 497 9.64 6.84 -32.30
CA ALA A 497 9.51 8.30 -32.34
C ALA A 497 8.37 8.77 -31.43
N LEU A 498 7.21 8.10 -31.47
CA LEU A 498 6.04 8.40 -30.65
C LEU A 498 6.35 8.27 -29.14
N MET A 499 7.14 7.28 -28.74
CA MET A 499 7.65 7.18 -27.38
C MET A 499 8.32 8.47 -26.93
N GLY A 500 9.26 9.00 -27.72
CA GLY A 500 9.99 10.22 -27.38
C GLY A 500 9.06 11.44 -27.26
N TYR A 501 8.06 11.57 -28.12
CA TYR A 501 7.10 12.67 -28.03
C TYR A 501 6.20 12.60 -26.79
N VAL A 502 5.78 11.41 -26.41
CA VAL A 502 5.01 11.20 -25.17
C VAL A 502 5.86 11.55 -23.94
N GLU A 503 7.09 11.05 -23.89
CA GLU A 503 8.02 11.34 -22.77
C GLU A 503 8.30 12.84 -22.67
N ASP A 504 8.58 13.52 -23.78
CA ASP A 504 8.82 14.96 -23.81
C ASP A 504 7.60 15.77 -23.36
N ARG A 505 6.41 15.38 -23.82
CA ARG A 505 5.15 16.03 -23.45
C ARG A 505 4.87 15.89 -21.95
N LEU A 506 4.95 14.67 -21.41
CA LEU A 506 4.63 14.42 -20.01
C LEU A 506 5.71 15.01 -19.09
N LYS A 507 6.96 15.03 -19.52
CA LYS A 507 8.04 15.72 -18.82
C LYS A 507 7.83 17.22 -18.75
N LYS A 508 7.47 17.86 -19.86
CA LYS A 508 7.26 19.31 -19.92
C LYS A 508 6.01 19.75 -19.15
N GLN A 509 4.92 19.00 -19.26
CA GLN A 509 3.64 19.41 -18.71
C GLN A 509 3.45 19.04 -17.24
N PHE A 510 3.95 17.85 -16.83
CA PHE A 510 3.73 17.29 -15.47
C PHE A 510 5.04 17.05 -14.71
N GLY A 511 6.20 17.24 -15.31
CA GLY A 511 7.50 17.01 -14.67
C GLY A 511 7.80 15.54 -14.40
N ILE A 512 7.13 14.58 -15.06
CA ILE A 512 7.23 13.14 -14.80
C ILE A 512 7.99 12.41 -15.90
N ASP A 513 8.76 11.39 -15.49
CA ASP A 513 9.39 10.40 -16.36
C ASP A 513 8.71 9.03 -16.15
N PRO A 514 8.71 8.12 -17.16
CA PRO A 514 8.16 6.80 -16.95
C PRO A 514 8.94 6.02 -15.90
N ALA A 515 8.23 5.37 -15.00
CA ALA A 515 8.80 4.51 -13.96
C ALA A 515 9.49 3.29 -14.57
N LYS A 516 8.93 2.76 -15.65
CA LYS A 516 9.47 1.63 -16.42
C LYS A 516 9.24 1.84 -17.91
N ARG A 517 10.18 1.35 -18.71
CA ARG A 517 10.10 1.29 -20.17
C ARG A 517 10.31 -0.16 -20.59
N ASP A 518 9.31 -0.75 -21.22
CA ASP A 518 9.48 -1.98 -21.97
C ASP A 518 9.52 -1.63 -23.45
N THR A 519 10.68 -1.81 -24.07
CA THR A 519 10.93 -1.39 -25.45
C THR A 519 11.25 -2.60 -26.33
N ASP A 520 10.29 -2.99 -27.13
CA ASP A 520 10.46 -3.87 -28.27
C ASP A 520 10.42 -3.05 -29.57
N LYS A 521 10.77 -3.67 -30.70
CA LYS A 521 10.72 -3.00 -31.99
C LYS A 521 9.30 -2.66 -32.45
N GLU A 522 8.33 -3.51 -32.13
CA GLU A 522 6.96 -3.45 -32.62
C GLU A 522 5.94 -3.05 -31.55
N TRP A 523 6.36 -3.03 -30.27
CA TRP A 523 5.55 -2.67 -29.12
C TRP A 523 6.39 -2.01 -28.04
N ILE A 524 5.99 -0.82 -27.62
CA ILE A 524 6.59 -0.10 -26.49
C ILE A 524 5.52 0.10 -25.42
N ALA A 525 5.87 -0.17 -24.17
CA ALA A 525 5.04 0.15 -23.02
C ALA A 525 5.79 1.12 -22.09
N LEU A 526 5.14 2.25 -21.76
CA LEU A 526 5.64 3.25 -20.83
C LEU A 526 4.76 3.27 -19.58
N ASP A 527 5.33 2.94 -18.45
CA ASP A 527 4.64 2.89 -17.16
C ASP A 527 4.87 4.21 -16.39
N TYR A 528 3.80 4.96 -16.18
CA TYR A 528 3.76 6.19 -15.38
C TYR A 528 3.03 5.98 -14.03
N GLY A 529 2.89 4.72 -13.58
CA GLY A 529 2.24 4.35 -12.34
C GLY A 529 0.72 4.22 -12.48
N GLY A 530 -0.02 5.33 -12.53
CA GLY A 530 -1.48 5.31 -12.77
C GLY A 530 -1.86 5.16 -14.23
N VAL A 531 -0.93 5.37 -15.18
CA VAL A 531 -1.16 5.27 -16.62
C VAL A 531 -0.09 4.43 -17.27
N ILE A 532 -0.48 3.42 -18.04
CA ILE A 532 0.44 2.70 -18.93
C ILE A 532 0.09 3.02 -20.37
N ILE A 533 1.10 3.47 -21.13
CA ILE A 533 0.95 3.88 -22.52
C ILE A 533 1.54 2.79 -23.40
N HIS A 534 0.70 2.20 -24.24
CA HIS A 534 1.07 1.14 -25.17
C HIS A 534 1.08 1.70 -26.60
N ILE A 535 2.23 1.60 -27.26
CA ILE A 535 2.41 2.04 -28.65
C ILE A 535 2.80 0.83 -29.48
N PHE A 536 1.95 0.45 -30.43
CA PHE A 536 2.10 -0.74 -31.24
C PHE A 536 2.32 -0.42 -32.72
N THR A 537 2.87 -1.37 -33.47
CA THR A 537 2.55 -1.44 -34.91
C THR A 537 1.16 -2.05 -35.08
N ASP A 538 0.47 -1.75 -36.19
CA ASP A 538 -0.89 -2.25 -36.47
C ASP A 538 -0.99 -3.76 -36.30
N LYS A 539 -0.04 -4.50 -36.89
CA LYS A 539 0.01 -5.95 -36.84
C LYS A 539 0.14 -6.50 -35.43
N THR A 540 0.98 -5.87 -34.62
CA THR A 540 1.24 -6.30 -33.24
C THR A 540 0.06 -5.99 -32.34
N ARG A 541 -0.60 -4.85 -32.55
CA ARG A 541 -1.84 -4.50 -31.81
C ARG A 541 -2.97 -5.49 -32.09
N GLU A 542 -3.19 -5.84 -33.35
CA GLU A 542 -4.20 -6.83 -33.75
C GLU A 542 -3.91 -8.20 -33.12
N PHE A 543 -2.63 -8.61 -33.07
CA PHE A 543 -2.21 -9.89 -32.48
C PHE A 543 -2.47 -9.95 -30.96
N TYR A 544 -2.04 -8.93 -30.21
CA TYR A 544 -2.18 -8.92 -28.74
C TYR A 544 -3.57 -8.50 -28.28
N ASN A 545 -4.24 -7.60 -29.01
CA ASN A 545 -5.59 -7.11 -28.77
C ASN A 545 -5.89 -6.87 -27.28
N ILE A 546 -5.04 -6.07 -26.62
CA ILE A 546 -5.12 -5.86 -25.18
C ILE A 546 -6.38 -5.13 -24.74
N GLU A 547 -6.98 -4.32 -25.59
CA GLU A 547 -8.28 -3.68 -25.32
C GLU A 547 -9.36 -4.70 -24.99
N ARG A 548 -9.39 -5.82 -25.71
CA ARG A 548 -10.39 -6.88 -25.51
C ARG A 548 -10.33 -7.50 -24.11
N LEU A 549 -9.16 -7.46 -23.47
CA LEU A 549 -8.98 -8.02 -22.14
C LEU A 549 -9.52 -7.10 -21.05
N TRP A 550 -9.54 -5.79 -21.29
CA TRP A 550 -9.78 -4.77 -20.28
C TRP A 550 -10.98 -3.87 -20.56
N SER A 551 -11.45 -3.78 -21.82
CA SER A 551 -12.65 -3.01 -22.18
C SER A 551 -13.92 -3.86 -22.01
N ASP A 552 -14.96 -3.23 -21.45
CA ASP A 552 -16.35 -3.75 -21.42
C ASP A 552 -17.28 -2.95 -22.34
N GLY A 553 -16.72 -2.09 -23.16
CA GLY A 553 -17.41 -1.22 -24.08
C GLY A 553 -17.90 0.11 -23.48
N SER A 554 -17.99 0.22 -22.14
CA SER A 554 -18.40 1.45 -21.45
C SER A 554 -17.22 2.26 -20.91
N ASN A 555 -16.04 1.65 -20.82
CA ASN A 555 -14.83 2.20 -20.20
C ASN A 555 -13.73 2.53 -21.22
N ILE A 556 -14.06 2.62 -22.50
CA ILE A 556 -13.14 2.99 -23.58
C ILE A 556 -13.58 4.31 -24.21
N GLU A 557 -12.63 5.23 -24.34
CA GLU A 557 -12.78 6.51 -25.04
C GLU A 557 -11.82 6.51 -26.24
N HIS A 558 -12.32 6.76 -27.47
CA HIS A 558 -11.49 6.93 -28.65
C HIS A 558 -11.02 8.38 -28.76
N TYR A 559 -9.76 8.60 -29.09
CA TYR A 559 -9.14 9.91 -29.12
C TYR A 559 -8.61 10.24 -30.51
N GLY A 560 -9.01 11.39 -31.05
CA GLY A 560 -8.43 11.91 -32.30
C GLY A 560 -9.21 11.68 -33.59
N ASP A 561 -10.44 11.17 -33.53
CA ASP A 561 -11.38 11.08 -34.66
C ASP A 561 -12.17 12.37 -34.88
#